data_387a8e284c20aa8c8df6fd7e15ff9608
#
_entry.id   387a8e284c20aa8c8df6fd7e15ff9608
#
_cell.length_a   1.000
_cell.length_b   1.000
_cell.length_c   1.000
_cell.angle_alpha   90.00
_cell.angle_beta   90.00
_cell.angle_gamma   90.00
#
_symmetry.space_group_name_H-M   'P 1'
#
loop_
_entity.id
_entity.type
_entity.pdbx_description
1 polymer ?
#
loop_
_entity_poly.entity_id
_entity_poly.type
_entity_poly.pdbx_seq_one_letter_code
_entity_poly.pdbx_strand_id
1 'polypeptide(L)'
;MQKIKSAALALPALLLAGCVGYGTYSMGLFNTRIEGLAEASGSTGSNPLNVVLNIIPSNIITAFGSNGAVLSSVFLAVAIGLSMNTLGESRTATLRRLLGEVNDVVVVFLNFIVSNFAPFAVFVLLTRTFAIYGIDYLKPALVYVVVTVVLLLAFLIIAYPLVIALGAKLDPFTFIRKIANVAVFGFSTSSSAATLPLNIKVCEEEFGVDESIASFVLPLGMTINMDGTAIMQVIATVFIAGCRSEEHTSELQSRSAI
;
A
#
# COMPACT_ATOMS: atom_id res chain seq x y z
N MET A 1 -13.59 -20.81 -1.64
CA MET A 1 -12.77 -20.84 -2.85
C MET A 1 -12.32 -19.44 -3.32
N GLN A 2 -13.09 -18.37 -3.10
CA GLN A 2 -12.74 -17.01 -3.56
C GLN A 2 -11.56 -16.37 -2.82
N LYS A 3 -11.37 -16.65 -1.52
CA LYS A 3 -10.24 -16.15 -0.72
C LYS A 3 -8.85 -16.64 -1.19
N ILE A 4 -8.80 -17.79 -1.85
CA ILE A 4 -7.55 -18.36 -2.39
C ILE A 4 -7.15 -17.68 -3.70
N LYS A 5 -8.12 -17.15 -4.47
CA LYS A 5 -7.85 -16.51 -5.77
C LYS A 5 -7.28 -15.09 -5.65
N SER A 6 -7.65 -14.33 -4.61
CA SER A 6 -7.07 -12.99 -4.39
C SER A 6 -5.63 -13.09 -3.85
N ALA A 7 -5.35 -14.03 -2.96
CA ALA A 7 -3.99 -14.33 -2.51
C ALA A 7 -3.09 -14.84 -3.66
N ALA A 8 -3.69 -15.49 -4.67
CA ALA A 8 -2.97 -15.98 -5.84
C ALA A 8 -2.45 -14.87 -6.77
N LEU A 9 -2.99 -13.64 -6.68
CA LEU A 9 -2.47 -12.48 -7.41
C LEU A 9 -1.47 -11.67 -6.62
N ALA A 10 -1.69 -11.51 -5.32
CA ALA A 10 -0.78 -10.75 -4.46
C ALA A 10 0.62 -11.39 -4.40
N LEU A 11 0.71 -12.70 -4.36
CA LEU A 11 1.98 -13.40 -4.27
C LEU A 11 2.86 -13.24 -5.53
N PRO A 12 2.34 -13.42 -6.77
CA PRO A 12 3.08 -13.07 -7.98
C PRO A 12 3.45 -11.61 -8.09
N ALA A 13 2.58 -10.69 -7.63
CA ALA A 13 2.86 -9.26 -7.62
C ALA A 13 4.06 -8.92 -6.73
N LEU A 14 4.10 -9.48 -5.52
CA LEU A 14 5.20 -9.30 -4.58
C LEU A 14 6.51 -9.92 -5.12
N LEU A 15 6.45 -11.09 -5.72
CA LEU A 15 7.61 -11.75 -6.32
C LEU A 15 8.15 -10.94 -7.51
N LEU A 16 7.29 -10.47 -8.40
CA LEU A 16 7.68 -9.60 -9.52
C LEU A 16 8.31 -8.30 -9.03
N ALA A 17 7.69 -7.64 -8.04
CA ALA A 17 8.22 -6.42 -7.46
C ALA A 17 9.59 -6.67 -6.78
N GLY A 18 9.75 -7.78 -6.09
CA GLY A 18 11.03 -8.19 -5.48
C GLY A 18 12.10 -8.46 -6.52
N CYS A 19 11.79 -9.21 -7.59
CA CYS A 19 12.73 -9.49 -8.68
C CYS A 19 13.15 -8.22 -9.43
N VAL A 20 12.20 -7.35 -9.77
CA VAL A 20 12.49 -6.08 -10.45
C VAL A 20 13.27 -5.15 -9.53
N GLY A 21 12.87 -5.03 -8.25
CA GLY A 21 13.58 -4.24 -7.26
C GLY A 21 15.03 -4.73 -7.06
N TYR A 22 15.24 -6.04 -6.91
CA TYR A 22 16.56 -6.62 -6.80
C TYR A 22 17.38 -6.45 -8.09
N GLY A 23 16.76 -6.59 -9.26
CA GLY A 23 17.40 -6.35 -10.55
C GLY A 23 17.87 -4.90 -10.70
N THR A 24 17.07 -3.92 -10.33
CA THR A 24 17.44 -2.50 -10.36
C THR A 24 18.55 -2.17 -9.34
N TYR A 25 18.52 -2.80 -8.18
CA TYR A 25 19.62 -2.72 -7.21
C TYR A 25 20.92 -3.30 -7.75
N SER A 26 20.89 -4.52 -8.31
CA SER A 26 22.07 -5.18 -8.87
C SER A 26 22.69 -4.46 -10.07
N MET A 27 21.87 -3.68 -10.80
CA MET A 27 22.33 -2.80 -11.88
C MET A 27 22.92 -1.48 -11.37
N GLY A 28 22.97 -1.26 -10.06
CA GLY A 28 23.50 -0.03 -9.46
C GLY A 28 22.63 1.22 -9.69
N LEU A 29 21.39 1.06 -10.14
CA LEU A 29 20.50 2.19 -10.44
C LEU A 29 19.97 2.89 -9.18
N PHE A 30 20.04 2.22 -8.03
CA PHE A 30 19.67 2.76 -6.72
C PHE A 30 20.85 3.24 -5.90
N ASN A 31 22.06 3.18 -6.44
CA ASN A 31 23.28 3.56 -5.75
C ASN A 31 23.34 5.08 -5.58
N THR A 32 23.00 5.54 -4.40
CA THR A 32 23.20 6.93 -3.97
C THR A 32 23.51 6.96 -2.49
N ARG A 33 24.62 7.59 -2.17
CA ARG A 33 25.06 7.83 -0.82
C ARG A 33 24.14 8.88 -0.17
N ILE A 34 23.20 8.47 0.68
CA ILE A 34 22.38 9.38 1.49
C ILE A 34 23.05 9.47 2.86
N GLU A 35 23.97 10.44 3.00
CA GLU A 35 24.56 10.75 4.31
C GLU A 35 23.47 11.32 5.23
N GLY A 36 23.29 10.74 6.42
CA GLY A 36 22.39 11.24 7.43
C GLY A 36 20.94 10.73 7.36
N LEU A 37 20.69 9.59 6.75
CA LEU A 37 19.48 8.84 7.07
C LEU A 37 19.52 8.51 8.57
N ALA A 38 18.67 9.19 9.36
CA ALA A 38 18.50 8.90 10.76
C ALA A 38 18.43 7.38 10.95
N GLU A 39 19.25 6.86 11.86
CA GLU A 39 19.17 5.46 12.24
C GLU A 39 17.72 5.17 12.57
N ALA A 40 17.07 4.38 11.72
CA ALA A 40 15.76 3.89 12.07
C ALA A 40 16.00 3.07 13.34
N SER A 41 15.42 3.51 14.42
CA SER A 41 15.32 2.78 15.69
C SER A 41 14.47 1.52 15.48
N GLY A 42 14.80 0.76 14.44
CA GLY A 42 14.31 -0.56 14.20
C GLY A 42 15.15 -1.48 15.03
N SER A 43 14.54 -2.09 16.04
CA SER A 43 15.15 -3.18 16.79
C SER A 43 15.74 -4.19 15.80
N THR A 44 17.07 -4.15 15.69
CA THR A 44 17.83 -5.12 14.94
C THR A 44 17.46 -6.51 15.43
N GLY A 45 16.85 -7.31 14.56
CA GLY A 45 16.71 -8.75 14.80
C GLY A 45 15.63 -9.16 15.78
N SER A 46 14.48 -8.50 15.85
CA SER A 46 13.33 -9.09 16.52
C SER A 46 12.93 -10.37 15.78
N ASN A 47 13.06 -11.49 16.48
CA ASN A 47 12.65 -12.80 16.00
C ASN A 47 11.23 -12.68 15.39
N PRO A 48 10.98 -13.12 14.14
CA PRO A 48 9.65 -13.04 13.52
C PRO A 48 8.52 -13.58 14.40
N LEU A 49 8.83 -14.55 15.25
CA LEU A 49 7.93 -15.07 16.28
C LEU A 49 7.49 -14.00 17.28
N ASN A 50 8.34 -13.06 17.66
CA ASN A 50 7.97 -11.98 18.57
C ASN A 50 6.96 -11.01 17.93
N VAL A 51 7.02 -10.82 16.61
CA VAL A 51 6.02 -10.03 15.89
C VAL A 51 4.66 -10.72 15.96
N VAL A 52 4.62 -12.05 15.78
CA VAL A 52 3.38 -12.84 15.88
C VAL A 52 2.83 -12.84 17.30
N LEU A 53 3.68 -13.00 18.31
CA LEU A 53 3.28 -13.00 19.72
C LEU A 53 2.74 -11.63 20.15
N ASN A 54 3.29 -10.55 19.60
CA ASN A 54 2.86 -9.17 19.89
C ASN A 54 1.61 -8.73 19.12
N ILE A 55 1.03 -9.58 18.26
CA ILE A 55 -0.26 -9.28 17.61
C ILE A 55 -1.37 -9.11 18.65
N ILE A 56 -1.37 -9.95 19.69
CA ILE A 56 -2.35 -9.87 20.77
C ILE A 56 -1.84 -8.89 21.82
N PRO A 57 -2.43 -7.68 21.93
CA PRO A 57 -1.94 -6.69 22.89
C PRO A 57 -2.29 -7.10 24.32
N SER A 58 -1.35 -6.92 25.24
CA SER A 58 -1.59 -7.07 26.67
C SER A 58 -2.45 -5.94 27.24
N ASN A 59 -2.48 -4.79 26.56
CA ASN A 59 -3.29 -3.63 26.95
C ASN A 59 -3.83 -2.91 25.70
N ILE A 60 -5.14 -2.73 25.67
CA ILE A 60 -5.86 -2.10 24.52
C ILE A 60 -5.45 -0.64 24.37
N ILE A 61 -5.32 0.09 25.48
CA ILE A 61 -4.99 1.53 25.46
C ILE A 61 -3.58 1.75 24.92
N THR A 62 -2.62 0.92 25.34
CA THR A 62 -1.23 0.99 24.83
C THR A 62 -1.14 0.63 23.36
N ALA A 63 -1.98 -0.30 22.88
CA ALA A 63 -2.03 -0.66 21.45
C ALA A 63 -2.48 0.53 20.57
N PHE A 64 -3.46 1.30 21.02
CA PHE A 64 -3.92 2.50 20.28
C PHE A 64 -3.01 3.72 20.47
N GLY A 65 -2.24 3.79 21.56
CA GLY A 65 -1.34 4.92 21.85
C GLY A 65 0.08 4.79 21.29
N SER A 66 0.45 3.64 20.73
CA SER A 66 1.81 3.37 20.25
C SER A 66 1.86 3.27 18.72
N ASN A 67 2.72 4.10 18.09
CA ASN A 67 2.97 4.03 16.64
C ASN A 67 3.55 2.69 16.17
N GLY A 68 4.15 1.90 17.06
CA GLY A 68 4.69 0.56 16.74
C GLY A 68 3.68 -0.57 16.84
N ALA A 69 2.48 -0.33 17.38
CA ALA A 69 1.48 -1.35 17.67
C ALA A 69 0.34 -1.43 16.62
N VAL A 70 0.62 -1.04 15.37
CA VAL A 70 -0.38 -1.02 14.28
C VAL A 70 -1.00 -2.41 14.09
N LEU A 71 -0.19 -3.48 14.12
CA LEU A 71 -0.66 -4.84 13.93
C LEU A 71 -1.62 -5.29 15.04
N SER A 72 -1.34 -4.89 16.29
CA SER A 72 -2.21 -5.14 17.44
C SER A 72 -3.53 -4.37 17.32
N SER A 73 -3.49 -3.13 16.83
CA SER A 73 -4.70 -2.32 16.57
C SER A 73 -5.58 -2.94 15.50
N VAL A 74 -4.98 -3.45 14.41
CA VAL A 74 -5.71 -4.17 13.35
C VAL A 74 -6.33 -5.47 13.90
N PHE A 75 -5.60 -6.22 14.71
CA PHE A 75 -6.13 -7.43 15.36
C PHE A 75 -7.35 -7.12 16.23
N LEU A 76 -7.29 -6.07 17.06
CA LEU A 76 -8.41 -5.63 17.87
C LEU A 76 -9.62 -5.19 17.03
N ALA A 77 -9.38 -4.44 15.95
CA ALA A 77 -10.45 -4.02 15.04
C ALA A 77 -11.15 -5.21 14.40
N VAL A 78 -10.39 -6.22 13.94
CA VAL A 78 -10.94 -7.47 13.40
C VAL A 78 -11.71 -8.26 14.46
N ALA A 79 -11.17 -8.39 15.67
CA ALA A 79 -11.83 -9.11 16.76
C ALA A 79 -13.15 -8.43 17.16
N ILE A 80 -13.16 -7.11 17.28
CA ILE A 80 -14.38 -6.34 17.56
C ILE A 80 -15.40 -6.49 16.41
N GLY A 81 -14.95 -6.36 15.16
CA GLY A 81 -15.79 -6.50 13.98
C GLY A 81 -16.45 -7.90 13.89
N LEU A 82 -15.70 -8.96 14.15
CA LEU A 82 -16.22 -10.33 14.20
C LEU A 82 -17.24 -10.50 15.36
N SER A 83 -16.95 -9.94 16.52
CA SER A 83 -17.86 -9.97 17.66
C SER A 83 -19.17 -9.22 17.38
N MET A 84 -19.09 -8.06 16.71
CA MET A 84 -20.26 -7.32 16.27
C MET A 84 -21.10 -8.10 15.24
N ASN A 85 -20.44 -8.83 14.36
CA ASN A 85 -21.12 -9.66 13.37
C ASN A 85 -21.86 -10.85 14.00
N THR A 86 -21.27 -11.49 15.02
CA THR A 86 -21.90 -12.61 15.76
C THR A 86 -23.10 -12.15 16.60
N LEU A 87 -23.07 -10.93 17.13
CA LEU A 87 -24.18 -10.37 17.91
C LEU A 87 -25.38 -9.93 17.04
N GLY A 88 -25.16 -9.77 15.73
CA GLY A 88 -26.18 -9.36 14.76
C GLY A 88 -26.41 -7.84 14.71
N GLU A 89 -27.02 -7.40 13.62
CA GLU A 89 -27.18 -5.97 13.31
C GLU A 89 -28.06 -5.23 14.32
N SER A 90 -29.14 -5.84 14.77
CA SER A 90 -30.08 -5.20 15.69
C SER A 90 -29.47 -4.82 17.04
N ARG A 91 -28.52 -5.63 17.55
CA ARG A 91 -27.88 -5.37 18.83
C ARG A 91 -26.67 -4.45 18.72
N THR A 92 -26.05 -4.36 17.56
CA THR A 92 -24.83 -3.57 17.33
C THR A 92 -25.07 -2.30 16.55
N ALA A 93 -26.32 -1.97 16.20
CA ALA A 93 -26.68 -0.81 15.38
C ALA A 93 -26.11 0.52 15.92
N THR A 94 -26.25 0.76 17.24
CA THR A 94 -25.73 1.98 17.88
C THR A 94 -24.21 2.07 17.80
N LEU A 95 -23.49 0.96 18.03
CA LEU A 95 -22.05 0.93 17.98
C LEU A 95 -21.54 1.10 16.53
N ARG A 96 -22.19 0.47 15.56
CA ARG A 96 -21.88 0.66 14.12
C ARG A 96 -22.05 2.11 13.71
N ARG A 97 -23.16 2.72 14.11
CA ARG A 97 -23.43 4.13 13.83
C ARG A 97 -22.38 5.05 14.48
N LEU A 98 -22.06 4.82 15.75
CA LEU A 98 -21.03 5.59 16.45
C LEU A 98 -19.66 5.48 15.77
N LEU A 99 -19.22 4.27 15.41
CA LEU A 99 -17.96 4.06 14.71
C LEU A 99 -17.95 4.73 13.32
N GLY A 100 -19.09 4.72 12.61
CA GLY A 100 -19.26 5.43 11.34
C GLY A 100 -19.13 6.94 11.52
N GLU A 101 -19.85 7.53 12.47
CA GLU A 101 -19.80 8.96 12.75
C GLU A 101 -18.40 9.41 13.20
N VAL A 102 -17.72 8.63 14.03
CA VAL A 102 -16.31 8.89 14.43
C VAL A 102 -15.39 8.83 13.21
N ASN A 103 -15.54 7.83 12.35
CA ASN A 103 -14.78 7.73 11.12
C ASN A 103 -14.96 8.96 10.22
N ASP A 104 -16.20 9.43 10.04
CA ASP A 104 -16.49 10.59 9.20
C ASP A 104 -15.83 11.86 9.75
N VAL A 105 -15.88 12.07 11.07
CA VAL A 105 -15.20 13.19 11.72
C VAL A 105 -13.68 13.10 11.52
N VAL A 106 -13.10 11.92 11.69
CA VAL A 106 -11.65 11.70 11.49
C VAL A 106 -11.26 11.95 10.04
N VAL A 107 -12.05 11.49 9.07
CA VAL A 107 -11.79 11.71 7.64
C VAL A 107 -11.83 13.20 7.29
N VAL A 108 -12.82 13.94 7.78
CA VAL A 108 -12.91 15.40 7.58
C VAL A 108 -11.69 16.11 8.18
N PHE A 109 -11.29 15.75 9.40
CA PHE A 109 -10.12 16.31 10.06
C PHE A 109 -8.82 16.01 9.29
N LEU A 110 -8.63 14.78 8.86
CA LEU A 110 -7.46 14.39 8.04
C LEU A 110 -7.44 15.13 6.71
N ASN A 111 -8.57 15.24 6.02
CA ASN A 111 -8.66 16.00 4.77
C ASN A 111 -8.32 17.47 4.96
N PHE A 112 -8.75 18.08 6.06
CA PHE A 112 -8.37 19.44 6.41
C PHE A 112 -6.85 19.60 6.56
N ILE A 113 -6.20 18.69 7.29
CA ILE A 113 -4.74 18.70 7.46
C ILE A 113 -4.03 18.49 6.12
N VAL A 114 -4.43 17.47 5.37
CA VAL A 114 -3.78 17.14 4.09
C VAL A 114 -3.96 18.27 3.06
N SER A 115 -5.14 18.88 2.99
CA SER A 115 -5.38 19.94 2.00
C SER A 115 -4.67 21.26 2.34
N ASN A 116 -4.57 21.61 3.61
CA ASN A 116 -4.04 22.92 4.01
C ASN A 116 -2.57 22.89 4.44
N PHE A 117 -2.14 21.84 5.16
CA PHE A 117 -0.80 21.79 5.73
C PHE A 117 0.18 20.93 4.95
N ALA A 118 -0.27 19.84 4.29
CA ALA A 118 0.63 18.96 3.58
C ALA A 118 1.38 19.64 2.42
N PRO A 119 0.78 20.51 1.58
CA PRO A 119 1.51 21.20 0.51
C PRO A 119 2.67 22.04 1.06
N PHE A 120 2.44 22.75 2.17
CA PHE A 120 3.47 23.54 2.82
C PHE A 120 4.58 22.66 3.42
N ALA A 121 4.20 21.58 4.12
CA ALA A 121 5.15 20.64 4.68
C ALA A 121 6.00 19.97 3.59
N VAL A 122 5.38 19.55 2.48
CA VAL A 122 6.08 18.98 1.30
C VAL A 122 7.04 19.99 0.70
N PHE A 123 6.64 21.24 0.54
CA PHE A 123 7.52 22.29 0.02
C PHE A 123 8.76 22.48 0.90
N VAL A 124 8.57 22.58 2.22
CA VAL A 124 9.69 22.72 3.19
C VAL A 124 10.60 21.50 3.17
N LEU A 125 10.03 20.28 3.14
CA LEU A 125 10.81 19.05 3.09
C LEU A 125 11.60 18.92 1.78
N LEU A 126 11.01 19.23 0.65
CA LEU A 126 11.70 19.23 -0.64
C LEU A 126 12.83 20.26 -0.66
N THR A 127 12.55 21.49 -0.23
CA THR A 127 13.57 22.55 -0.15
C THR A 127 14.75 22.12 0.74
N ARG A 128 14.47 21.54 1.90
CA ARG A 128 15.50 21.00 2.79
C ARG A 128 16.30 19.88 2.12
N THR A 129 15.63 18.96 1.45
CA THR A 129 16.27 17.83 0.77
C THR A 129 17.21 18.33 -0.33
N PHE A 130 16.76 19.28 -1.16
CA PHE A 130 17.61 19.86 -2.18
C PHE A 130 18.78 20.69 -1.63
N ALA A 131 18.56 21.40 -0.53
CA ALA A 131 19.60 22.18 0.12
C ALA A 131 20.71 21.32 0.73
N ILE A 132 20.36 20.16 1.27
CA ILE A 132 21.32 19.26 1.95
C ILE A 132 22.01 18.32 0.95
N TYR A 133 21.24 17.72 0.04
CA TYR A 133 21.71 16.62 -0.79
C TYR A 133 22.01 16.99 -2.25
N GLY A 134 21.58 18.18 -2.70
CA GLY A 134 21.78 18.62 -4.09
C GLY A 134 20.91 17.88 -5.11
N ILE A 135 21.19 18.15 -6.39
CA ILE A 135 20.41 17.62 -7.53
C ILE A 135 20.77 16.15 -7.84
N ASP A 136 21.96 15.69 -7.44
CA ASP A 136 22.43 14.33 -7.76
C ASP A 136 21.56 13.23 -7.12
N TYR A 137 20.91 13.53 -6.02
CA TYR A 137 19.97 12.63 -5.36
C TYR A 137 18.62 12.45 -6.10
N LEU A 138 18.34 13.31 -7.07
CA LEU A 138 17.15 13.15 -7.91
C LEU A 138 17.23 11.94 -8.84
N LYS A 139 18.42 11.57 -9.30
CA LYS A 139 18.58 10.47 -10.27
C LYS A 139 18.01 9.15 -9.74
N PRO A 140 18.40 8.65 -8.55
CA PRO A 140 17.84 7.42 -8.02
C PRO A 140 16.37 7.53 -7.65
N ALA A 141 15.94 8.69 -7.15
CA ALA A 141 14.52 8.93 -6.87
C ALA A 141 13.69 8.87 -8.15
N LEU A 142 14.17 9.44 -9.26
CA LEU A 142 13.52 9.34 -10.57
C LEU A 142 13.50 7.89 -11.07
N VAL A 143 14.60 7.14 -10.92
CA VAL A 143 14.65 5.72 -11.28
C VAL A 143 13.61 4.94 -10.48
N TYR A 144 13.52 5.17 -9.16
CA TYR A 144 12.50 4.56 -8.32
C TYR A 144 11.08 4.84 -8.84
N VAL A 145 10.77 6.11 -9.15
CA VAL A 145 9.44 6.51 -9.67
C VAL A 145 9.16 5.84 -11.01
N VAL A 146 10.11 5.90 -11.95
CA VAL A 146 9.93 5.31 -13.28
C VAL A 146 9.73 3.79 -13.21
N VAL A 147 10.58 3.09 -12.44
CA VAL A 147 10.47 1.62 -12.26
C VAL A 147 9.12 1.27 -11.64
N THR A 148 8.70 2.01 -10.61
CA THR A 148 7.42 1.76 -9.95
C THR A 148 6.24 1.97 -10.91
N VAL A 149 6.23 3.08 -11.65
CA VAL A 149 5.16 3.38 -12.62
C VAL A 149 5.11 2.35 -13.73
N VAL A 150 6.26 2.00 -14.32
CA VAL A 150 6.33 0.99 -15.38
C VAL A 150 5.82 -0.36 -14.89
N LEU A 151 6.24 -0.77 -13.69
CA LEU A 151 5.80 -2.06 -13.13
C LEU A 151 4.30 -2.07 -12.79
N LEU A 152 3.75 -0.99 -12.24
CA LEU A 152 2.32 -0.85 -11.98
C LEU A 152 1.49 -0.88 -13.27
N LEU A 153 1.94 -0.19 -14.32
CA LEU A 153 1.28 -0.23 -15.61
C LEU A 153 1.37 -1.61 -16.26
N ALA A 154 2.53 -2.26 -16.19
CA ALA A 154 2.69 -3.62 -16.69
C ALA A 154 1.78 -4.61 -15.94
N PHE A 155 1.67 -4.47 -14.63
CA PHE A 155 0.78 -5.29 -13.80
C PHE A 155 -0.69 -5.07 -14.18
N LEU A 156 -1.11 -3.82 -14.35
CA LEU A 156 -2.47 -3.45 -14.76
C LEU A 156 -2.81 -4.02 -16.15
N ILE A 157 -1.91 -3.89 -17.13
CA ILE A 157 -2.18 -4.23 -18.54
C ILE A 157 -1.97 -5.72 -18.83
N ILE A 158 -1.11 -6.40 -18.07
CA ILE A 158 -0.76 -7.80 -18.33
C ILE A 158 -1.39 -8.73 -17.31
N ALA A 159 -1.17 -8.48 -16.01
CA ALA A 159 -1.55 -9.43 -14.96
C ALA A 159 -3.07 -9.53 -14.78
N TYR A 160 -3.77 -8.41 -14.68
CA TYR A 160 -5.22 -8.43 -14.53
C TYR A 160 -5.95 -9.05 -15.73
N PRO A 161 -5.66 -8.66 -17.00
CA PRO A 161 -6.28 -9.29 -18.16
C PRO A 161 -5.96 -10.78 -18.28
N LEU A 162 -4.73 -11.19 -17.94
CA LEU A 162 -4.33 -12.60 -17.95
C LEU A 162 -5.15 -13.42 -16.95
N VAL A 163 -5.33 -12.90 -15.73
CA VAL A 163 -6.13 -13.57 -14.70
C VAL A 163 -7.60 -13.66 -15.09
N ILE A 164 -8.14 -12.62 -15.70
CA ILE A 164 -9.53 -12.61 -16.21
C ILE A 164 -9.69 -13.59 -17.37
N ALA A 165 -8.74 -13.65 -18.29
CA ALA A 165 -8.77 -14.60 -19.39
C ALA A 165 -8.74 -16.07 -18.91
N LEU A 166 -7.86 -16.37 -17.94
CA LEU A 166 -7.70 -17.72 -17.41
C LEU A 166 -8.81 -18.11 -16.41
N GLY A 167 -9.27 -17.15 -15.59
CA GLY A 167 -10.24 -17.39 -14.52
C GLY A 167 -11.69 -17.27 -14.94
N ALA A 168 -12.05 -16.23 -15.67
CA ALA A 168 -13.41 -15.93 -16.10
C ALA A 168 -13.66 -16.26 -17.59
N LYS A 169 -12.61 -16.59 -18.35
CA LYS A 169 -12.67 -16.85 -19.80
C LYS A 169 -13.27 -15.67 -20.59
N LEU A 170 -13.10 -14.45 -20.08
CA LEU A 170 -13.48 -13.23 -20.76
C LEU A 170 -12.35 -12.75 -21.65
N ASP A 171 -12.71 -12.07 -22.75
CA ASP A 171 -11.71 -11.48 -23.64
C ASP A 171 -10.95 -10.34 -22.94
N PRO A 172 -9.60 -10.42 -22.84
CA PRO A 172 -8.77 -9.44 -22.14
C PRO A 172 -8.92 -8.02 -22.69
N PHE A 173 -9.06 -7.90 -24.02
CA PHE A 173 -9.16 -6.60 -24.66
C PHE A 173 -10.49 -5.91 -24.34
N THR A 174 -11.57 -6.67 -24.39
CA THR A 174 -12.90 -6.19 -23.98
C THR A 174 -12.91 -5.78 -22.52
N PHE A 175 -12.23 -6.53 -21.65
CA PHE A 175 -12.10 -6.17 -20.23
C PHE A 175 -11.39 -4.83 -20.05
N ILE A 176 -10.20 -4.64 -20.64
CA ILE A 176 -9.45 -3.38 -20.55
C ILE A 176 -10.28 -2.20 -21.03
N ARG A 177 -10.99 -2.36 -22.15
CA ARG A 177 -11.84 -1.29 -22.72
C ARG A 177 -12.96 -0.89 -21.75
N LYS A 178 -13.59 -1.85 -21.10
CA LYS A 178 -14.69 -1.61 -20.17
C LYS A 178 -14.23 -0.96 -18.88
N ILE A 179 -13.07 -1.33 -18.34
CA ILE A 179 -12.55 -0.75 -17.11
C ILE A 179 -11.77 0.57 -17.33
N ALA A 180 -11.49 0.97 -18.56
CA ALA A 180 -10.66 2.14 -18.85
C ALA A 180 -11.17 3.41 -18.15
N ASN A 181 -12.48 3.66 -18.15
CA ASN A 181 -13.06 4.82 -17.50
C ASN A 181 -12.87 4.77 -15.97
N VAL A 182 -13.01 3.60 -15.36
CA VAL A 182 -12.77 3.40 -13.92
C VAL A 182 -11.29 3.62 -13.60
N ALA A 183 -10.38 3.11 -14.44
CA ALA A 183 -8.95 3.27 -14.26
C ALA A 183 -8.52 4.75 -14.36
N VAL A 184 -9.02 5.48 -15.36
CA VAL A 184 -8.74 6.92 -15.51
C VAL A 184 -9.31 7.72 -14.34
N PHE A 185 -10.52 7.43 -13.90
CA PHE A 185 -11.14 8.09 -12.77
C PHE A 185 -10.37 7.81 -11.47
N GLY A 186 -10.00 6.54 -11.23
CA GLY A 186 -9.19 6.14 -10.07
C GLY A 186 -7.80 6.79 -10.06
N PHE A 187 -7.17 6.90 -11.22
CA PHE A 187 -5.89 7.61 -11.38
C PHE A 187 -6.05 9.10 -11.07
N SER A 188 -7.10 9.75 -11.59
CA SER A 188 -7.34 11.19 -11.39
C SER A 188 -7.66 11.53 -9.94
N THR A 189 -8.46 10.71 -9.27
CA THR A 189 -8.87 10.95 -7.88
C THR A 189 -7.84 10.47 -6.86
N SER A 190 -6.93 9.56 -7.26
CA SER A 190 -6.00 8.87 -6.36
C SER A 190 -6.71 8.27 -5.12
N SER A 191 -7.99 7.93 -5.26
CA SER A 191 -8.85 7.46 -4.17
C SER A 191 -9.70 6.27 -4.61
N SER A 192 -9.42 5.11 -4.03
CA SER A 192 -10.24 3.90 -4.27
C SER A 192 -11.66 4.08 -3.76
N ALA A 193 -11.85 4.82 -2.66
CA ALA A 193 -13.18 5.08 -2.10
C ALA A 193 -14.02 5.98 -3.02
N ALA A 194 -13.42 7.03 -3.60
CA ALA A 194 -14.11 7.88 -4.57
C ALA A 194 -14.44 7.16 -5.87
N THR A 195 -13.64 6.15 -6.25
CA THR A 195 -13.83 5.34 -7.46
C THR A 195 -14.86 4.24 -7.28
N LEU A 196 -15.15 3.84 -6.04
CA LEU A 196 -16.00 2.71 -5.72
C LEU A 196 -17.40 2.76 -6.37
N PRO A 197 -18.15 3.88 -6.33
CA PRO A 197 -19.47 3.94 -6.96
C PRO A 197 -19.43 3.70 -8.47
N LEU A 198 -18.43 4.27 -9.14
CA LEU A 198 -18.23 4.07 -10.59
C LEU A 198 -17.86 2.62 -10.90
N ASN A 199 -17.02 2.00 -10.05
CA ASN A 199 -16.61 0.61 -10.20
C ASN A 199 -17.80 -0.35 -10.02
N ILE A 200 -18.66 -0.12 -9.02
CA ILE A 200 -19.88 -0.89 -8.82
C ILE A 200 -20.77 -0.80 -10.07
N LYS A 201 -21.03 0.41 -10.54
CA LYS A 201 -21.85 0.65 -11.73
C LYS A 201 -21.31 -0.08 -12.97
N VAL A 202 -20.02 -0.01 -13.24
CA VAL A 202 -19.40 -0.70 -14.38
C VAL A 202 -19.48 -2.22 -14.22
N CYS A 203 -19.32 -2.74 -13.00
CA CYS A 203 -19.45 -4.18 -12.76
C CYS A 203 -20.90 -4.67 -13.01
N GLU A 204 -21.90 -3.91 -12.64
CA GLU A 204 -23.30 -4.25 -12.84
C GLU A 204 -23.72 -4.09 -14.31
N GLU A 205 -23.50 -2.91 -14.89
CA GLU A 205 -24.00 -2.57 -16.23
C GLU A 205 -23.19 -3.22 -17.35
N GLU A 206 -21.85 -3.31 -17.22
CA GLU A 206 -20.98 -3.75 -18.30
C GLU A 206 -20.58 -5.24 -18.20
N PHE A 207 -20.49 -5.76 -16.98
CA PHE A 207 -20.10 -7.15 -16.74
C PHE A 207 -21.27 -8.03 -16.30
N GLY A 208 -22.44 -7.45 -15.99
CA GLY A 208 -23.63 -8.19 -15.58
C GLY A 208 -23.47 -8.88 -14.22
N VAL A 209 -22.66 -8.31 -13.34
CA VAL A 209 -22.49 -8.82 -11.97
C VAL A 209 -23.71 -8.43 -11.15
N ASP A 210 -24.24 -9.37 -10.39
CA ASP A 210 -25.38 -9.12 -9.48
C ASP A 210 -25.06 -8.02 -8.47
N GLU A 211 -26.00 -7.10 -8.26
CA GLU A 211 -25.87 -5.95 -7.36
C GLU A 211 -25.47 -6.38 -5.94
N SER A 212 -26.04 -7.47 -5.45
CA SER A 212 -25.75 -7.99 -4.10
C SER A 212 -24.29 -8.46 -3.97
N ILE A 213 -23.70 -8.95 -5.06
CA ILE A 213 -22.30 -9.38 -5.12
C ILE A 213 -21.38 -8.16 -5.28
N ALA A 214 -21.70 -7.26 -6.20
CA ALA A 214 -20.88 -6.08 -6.49
C ALA A 214 -20.78 -5.17 -5.25
N SER A 215 -21.92 -4.86 -4.63
CA SER A 215 -22.00 -3.98 -3.45
C SER A 215 -21.30 -4.54 -2.20
N PHE A 216 -21.11 -5.86 -2.12
CA PHE A 216 -20.37 -6.47 -1.01
C PHE A 216 -18.89 -6.69 -1.33
N VAL A 217 -18.59 -7.24 -2.52
CA VAL A 217 -17.21 -7.66 -2.85
C VAL A 217 -16.30 -6.48 -3.16
N LEU A 218 -16.81 -5.45 -3.84
CA LEU A 218 -15.99 -4.31 -4.25
C LEU A 218 -15.52 -3.44 -3.07
N PRO A 219 -16.38 -3.06 -2.09
CA PRO A 219 -15.91 -2.36 -0.89
C PRO A 219 -14.91 -3.18 -0.07
N LEU A 220 -15.13 -4.49 0.04
CA LEU A 220 -14.21 -5.39 0.72
C LEU A 220 -12.87 -5.47 -0.03
N GLY A 221 -12.92 -5.61 -1.35
CA GLY A 221 -11.73 -5.64 -2.21
C GLY A 221 -10.92 -4.35 -2.13
N MET A 222 -11.57 -3.21 -2.09
CA MET A 222 -10.93 -1.90 -1.97
C MET A 222 -10.00 -1.80 -0.75
N THR A 223 -10.35 -2.46 0.35
CA THR A 223 -9.56 -2.40 1.59
C THR A 223 -8.58 -3.55 1.76
N ILE A 224 -8.88 -4.73 1.23
CA ILE A 224 -8.08 -5.95 1.45
C ILE A 224 -7.15 -6.24 0.26
N ASN A 225 -7.57 -5.91 -0.96
CA ASN A 225 -6.82 -6.21 -2.18
C ASN A 225 -6.09 -4.98 -2.70
N MET A 226 -4.95 -4.67 -2.09
CA MET A 226 -4.13 -3.49 -2.40
C MET A 226 -2.83 -3.90 -3.12
N ASP A 227 -2.93 -4.62 -4.24
CA ASP A 227 -1.78 -5.16 -4.98
C ASP A 227 -0.81 -4.06 -5.45
N GLY A 228 -1.35 -2.93 -5.95
CA GLY A 228 -0.53 -1.80 -6.37
C GLY A 228 0.29 -1.19 -5.23
N THR A 229 -0.30 -1.06 -4.04
CA THR A 229 0.40 -0.59 -2.84
C THR A 229 1.49 -1.57 -2.41
N ALA A 230 1.20 -2.87 -2.47
CA ALA A 230 2.17 -3.91 -2.14
C ALA A 230 3.40 -3.87 -3.08
N ILE A 231 3.17 -3.72 -4.39
CA ILE A 231 4.26 -3.56 -5.38
C ILE A 231 5.12 -2.34 -5.05
N MET A 232 4.49 -1.19 -4.83
CA MET A 232 5.19 0.06 -4.48
C MET A 232 6.03 -0.09 -3.20
N GLN A 233 5.48 -0.73 -2.16
CA GLN A 233 6.17 -0.93 -0.88
C GLN A 233 7.40 -1.83 -1.02
N VAL A 234 7.31 -2.89 -1.82
CA VAL A 234 8.47 -3.79 -2.06
C VAL A 234 9.58 -3.04 -2.78
N ILE A 235 9.27 -2.30 -3.84
CA ILE A 235 10.28 -1.52 -4.58
C ILE A 235 10.88 -0.44 -3.67
N ALA A 236 10.05 0.26 -2.88
CA ALA A 236 10.52 1.26 -1.92
C ALA A 236 11.47 0.65 -0.88
N THR A 237 11.16 -0.54 -0.37
CA THR A 237 12.01 -1.24 0.59
C THR A 237 13.36 -1.58 -0.02
N VAL A 238 13.39 -2.10 -1.25
CA VAL A 238 14.64 -2.41 -1.95
C VAL A 238 15.44 -1.13 -2.25
N PHE A 239 14.76 -0.04 -2.65
CA PHE A 239 15.39 1.24 -2.87
C PHE A 239 16.07 1.78 -1.59
N ILE A 240 15.35 1.78 -0.47
CA ILE A 240 15.87 2.23 0.83
C ILE A 240 17.03 1.32 1.30
N ALA A 241 16.89 0.00 1.14
CA ALA A 241 17.93 -0.95 1.48
C ALA A 241 19.19 -0.74 0.63
N GLY A 242 19.04 -0.45 -0.66
CA GLY A 242 20.12 -0.12 -1.56
C GLY A 242 20.89 1.13 -1.13
N CYS A 243 20.17 2.20 -0.84
CA CYS A 243 20.77 3.44 -0.32
C CYS A 243 21.52 3.25 1.01
N ARG A 244 21.09 2.31 1.86
CA ARG A 244 21.72 2.02 3.15
C ARG A 244 22.93 1.09 3.06
N SER A 245 22.92 0.10 2.18
CA SER A 245 24.03 -0.87 2.07
C SER A 245 25.33 -0.20 1.61
N GLU A 246 25.24 0.85 0.83
CA GLU A 246 26.38 1.66 0.39
C GLU A 246 27.02 2.47 1.53
N GLU A 247 26.23 2.92 2.50
CA GLU A 247 26.71 3.64 3.68
C GLU A 247 27.64 2.73 4.51
N HIS A 248 27.22 1.49 4.79
CA HIS A 248 28.03 0.53 5.54
C HIS A 248 29.32 0.12 4.79
N THR A 249 29.26 -0.03 3.47
CA THR A 249 30.44 -0.41 2.67
C THR A 249 31.49 0.70 2.66
N SER A 250 31.06 1.95 2.57
CA SER A 250 31.97 3.12 2.59
C SER A 250 32.59 3.38 3.96
N GLU A 251 31.88 3.15 5.06
CA GLU A 251 32.42 3.24 6.41
C GLU A 251 33.49 2.17 6.67
N LEU A 252 33.26 0.93 6.22
CA LEU A 252 34.23 -0.14 6.32
C LEU A 252 35.51 0.14 5.49
N GLN A 253 35.35 0.70 4.29
CA GLN A 253 36.50 1.09 3.46
C GLN A 253 37.29 2.26 4.06
N SER A 254 36.59 3.25 4.66
CA SER A 254 37.29 4.36 5.33
C SER A 254 38.02 3.92 6.59
N ARG A 255 37.53 2.92 7.33
CA ARG A 255 38.19 2.33 8.51
C ARG A 255 39.33 1.41 8.17
N SER A 256 39.35 0.80 6.99
CA SER A 256 40.43 -0.05 6.53
C SER A 256 41.60 0.72 5.87
N ALA A 257 41.41 2.02 5.63
CA ALA A 257 42.42 2.91 5.04
C ALA A 257 43.20 3.74 6.08
N ILE A 258 42.95 3.56 7.38
CA ILE A 258 43.65 4.11 8.54
C ILE A 258 44.46 2.99 9.21
#